data_54302b0bbe0992a19c178a644bc08773
#
_entry.id   54302b0bbe0992a19c178a644bc08773
#
_cell.length_a   1.000
_cell.length_b   1.000
_cell.length_c   1.000
_cell.angle_alpha   90.00
_cell.angle_beta   90.00
_cell.angle_gamma   90.00
#
_symmetry.space_group_name_H-M   'P 1'
#
loop_
_entity.id
_entity.type
_entity.pdbx_description
1 polymer ?
#
loop_
_entity_poly.entity_id
_entity_poly.type
_entity_poly.pdbx_seq_one_letter_code
_entity_poly.pdbx_strand_id
1 'polypeptide(L)'
;MADLLARAPARPHRDASDEQGHDALAVVSTVKRVRLWVELLLVGVGYYVYSLIADRAPRTVDAAFARTRQLRRLEGDLHVGVEHTLNSWWAGDHLRMVLGNLYYDGAHFLAPGLVLVWLALRHREAYRPLRSVLLVTSLIGLAVFWLYPVAPPRLLPGAGFIDTVATVKTFGGGGSHGLTSAENPFAAMPSLHVAWAAWAALCVALVARRTWIRIVVWLHPIGTVFIIMATGNHLLADAVGGAAALGLGVGLVVVLRRGRHHPGLRSG
;
A
#
# COMPACT_ATOMS: atom_id res chain seq x y z
N MET A 1 -25.81 -2.73 -84.89
CA MET A 1 -24.39 -2.44 -84.77
C MET A 1 -24.24 -1.69 -83.45
N ALA A 2 -24.41 -2.35 -82.42
CA ALA A 2 -23.54 -3.15 -81.58
C ALA A 2 -22.42 -2.32 -80.95
N ASP A 3 -22.56 -2.25 -79.62
CA ASP A 3 -21.48 -2.28 -78.65
C ASP A 3 -20.62 -1.05 -78.45
N LEU A 4 -20.73 -0.47 -77.31
CA LEU A 4 -19.70 -0.47 -76.28
C LEU A 4 -20.16 0.33 -75.04
N LEU A 5 -20.91 -0.32 -74.14
CA LEU A 5 -21.07 0.19 -72.79
C LEU A 5 -19.97 -0.43 -71.92
N ALA A 6 -18.89 0.32 -71.76
CA ALA A 6 -17.86 -0.02 -70.78
C ALA A 6 -18.44 0.14 -69.35
N ARG A 7 -18.52 -0.98 -68.63
CA ARG A 7 -18.84 -1.02 -67.19
C ARG A 7 -17.67 -0.39 -66.45
N ALA A 8 -17.95 0.67 -65.65
CA ALA A 8 -17.03 1.17 -64.63
C ALA A 8 -16.84 0.10 -63.55
N PRO A 9 -15.62 -0.13 -63.03
CA PRO A 9 -15.38 -1.07 -61.95
C PRO A 9 -16.05 -0.58 -60.67
N ALA A 10 -16.79 -1.50 -60.04
CA ALA A 10 -17.38 -1.29 -58.71
C ALA A 10 -16.27 -0.95 -57.70
N ARG A 11 -16.46 0.11 -56.93
CA ARG A 11 -15.60 0.42 -55.79
C ARG A 11 -15.70 -0.71 -54.77
N PRO A 12 -14.59 -1.21 -54.24
CA PRO A 12 -14.65 -2.21 -53.19
C PRO A 12 -15.40 -1.64 -51.98
N HIS A 13 -16.35 -2.38 -51.47
CA HIS A 13 -17.00 -2.15 -50.20
C HIS A 13 -15.88 -2.09 -49.14
N ARG A 14 -15.68 -0.94 -48.51
CA ARG A 14 -14.90 -0.86 -47.27
C ARG A 14 -15.75 -1.55 -46.23
N ASP A 15 -15.25 -2.66 -45.70
CA ASP A 15 -15.88 -3.40 -44.61
C ASP A 15 -15.96 -2.50 -43.38
N ALA A 16 -17.14 -2.42 -42.80
CA ALA A 16 -17.41 -1.70 -41.54
C ALA A 16 -16.57 -2.21 -40.37
N SER A 17 -15.97 -3.38 -40.50
CA SER A 17 -15.00 -3.97 -39.55
C SER A 17 -13.66 -3.22 -39.52
N ASP A 18 -13.23 -2.59 -40.65
CA ASP A 18 -11.96 -1.85 -40.69
C ASP A 18 -12.10 -0.46 -40.05
N GLU A 19 -13.25 0.20 -40.13
CA GLU A 19 -13.49 1.47 -39.44
C GLU A 19 -13.57 1.27 -37.93
N GLN A 20 -14.23 0.20 -37.44
CA GLN A 20 -14.25 -0.14 -36.02
C GLN A 20 -12.88 -0.53 -35.45
N GLY A 21 -12.03 -1.17 -36.27
CA GLY A 21 -10.65 -1.49 -35.92
C GLY A 21 -9.76 -0.24 -35.80
N HIS A 22 -9.92 0.74 -36.70
CA HIS A 22 -9.19 2.02 -36.63
C HIS A 22 -9.61 2.89 -35.47
N ASP A 23 -10.90 2.96 -35.15
CA ASP A 23 -11.39 3.70 -33.97
C ASP A 23 -10.95 3.06 -32.65
N ALA A 24 -10.93 1.72 -32.58
CA ALA A 24 -10.40 1.01 -31.43
C ALA A 24 -8.89 1.25 -31.22
N LEU A 25 -8.12 1.29 -32.30
CA LEU A 25 -6.68 1.62 -32.24
C LEU A 25 -6.43 3.10 -31.91
N ALA A 26 -7.27 4.03 -32.38
CA ALA A 26 -7.20 5.44 -32.03
C ALA A 26 -7.52 5.72 -30.56
N VAL A 27 -8.48 4.99 -29.95
CA VAL A 27 -8.78 5.06 -28.51
C VAL A 27 -7.62 4.54 -27.67
N VAL A 28 -6.89 3.52 -28.12
CA VAL A 28 -5.70 2.98 -27.43
C VAL A 28 -4.52 3.96 -27.46
N SER A 29 -4.43 4.85 -28.46
CA SER A 29 -3.32 5.81 -28.58
C SER A 29 -3.41 7.00 -27.61
N THR A 30 -4.52 7.21 -26.94
CA THR A 30 -4.73 8.34 -25.99
C THR A 30 -4.32 8.03 -24.55
N VAL A 31 -3.83 6.81 -24.25
CA VAL A 31 -3.28 6.50 -22.93
C VAL A 31 -1.98 7.29 -22.74
N LYS A 32 -2.07 8.40 -22.02
CA LYS A 32 -0.92 9.26 -21.70
C LYS A 32 0.18 8.40 -21.08
N ARG A 33 1.36 8.35 -21.73
CA ARG A 33 2.54 7.62 -21.21
C ARG A 33 2.79 8.04 -19.77
N VAL A 34 3.07 7.06 -18.91
CA VAL A 34 3.55 7.32 -17.55
C VAL A 34 4.91 8.01 -17.67
N ARG A 35 5.02 9.23 -17.17
CA ARG A 35 6.29 9.97 -17.16
C ARG A 35 7.06 9.53 -15.93
N LEU A 36 7.99 8.61 -16.09
CA LEU A 36 8.74 7.99 -14.99
C LEU A 36 9.37 9.03 -14.04
N TRP A 37 9.91 10.13 -14.60
CA TRP A 37 10.50 11.20 -13.79
C TRP A 37 9.47 11.90 -12.87
N VAL A 38 8.20 12.04 -13.32
CA VAL A 38 7.11 12.60 -12.46
C VAL A 38 6.79 11.64 -11.34
N GLU A 39 6.78 10.36 -11.61
CA GLU A 39 6.51 9.34 -10.59
C GLU A 39 7.64 9.28 -9.56
N LEU A 40 8.89 9.32 -10.00
CA LEU A 40 10.05 9.39 -9.10
C LEU A 40 10.03 10.66 -8.25
N LEU A 41 9.67 11.81 -8.85
CA LEU A 41 9.50 13.05 -8.12
C LEU A 41 8.39 12.94 -7.06
N LEU A 42 7.23 12.38 -7.41
CA LEU A 42 6.11 12.19 -6.47
C LEU A 42 6.48 11.28 -5.30
N VAL A 43 7.21 10.19 -5.57
CA VAL A 43 7.71 9.29 -4.52
C VAL A 43 8.74 10.01 -3.66
N GLY A 44 9.71 10.71 -4.28
CA GLY A 44 10.74 11.47 -3.56
C GLY A 44 10.16 12.60 -2.69
N VAL A 45 9.23 13.38 -3.24
CA VAL A 45 8.51 14.43 -2.50
C VAL A 45 7.66 13.81 -1.39
N GLY A 46 6.97 12.72 -1.67
CA GLY A 46 6.17 12.00 -0.67
C GLY A 46 7.03 11.51 0.50
N TYR A 47 8.20 10.92 0.20
CA TYR A 47 9.15 10.50 1.21
C TYR A 47 9.73 11.68 2.00
N TYR A 48 10.08 12.78 1.32
CA TYR A 48 10.57 13.99 1.98
C TYR A 48 9.53 14.61 2.93
N VAL A 49 8.28 14.71 2.48
CA VAL A 49 7.16 15.18 3.31
C VAL A 49 6.94 14.24 4.51
N TYR A 50 7.01 12.92 4.27
CA TYR A 50 6.96 11.93 5.36
C TYR A 50 8.06 12.19 6.40
N SER A 51 9.32 12.33 5.97
CA SER A 51 10.45 12.58 6.88
C SER A 51 10.27 13.87 7.67
N LEU A 52 9.84 14.95 7.00
CA LEU A 52 9.58 16.24 7.68
C LEU A 52 8.46 16.12 8.74
N ILE A 53 7.41 15.36 8.45
CA ILE A 53 6.31 15.13 9.40
C ILE A 53 6.79 14.24 10.55
N ALA A 54 7.53 13.18 10.26
CA ALA A 54 8.07 12.28 11.27
C ALA A 54 8.99 12.99 12.25
N ASP A 55 9.87 13.87 11.74
CA ASP A 55 10.80 14.64 12.58
C ASP A 55 10.09 15.67 13.50
N ARG A 56 8.97 16.21 13.04
CA ARG A 56 8.20 17.22 13.77
C ARG A 56 7.02 16.66 14.54
N ALA A 57 6.71 15.37 14.41
CA ALA A 57 5.62 14.76 15.16
C ALA A 57 5.83 14.91 16.66
N PRO A 58 4.79 15.28 17.43
CA PRO A 58 4.91 15.42 18.87
C PRO A 58 5.40 14.11 19.50
N ARG A 59 6.59 14.10 20.04
CA ARG A 59 7.17 12.92 20.73
C ARG A 59 6.65 12.85 22.17
N THR A 60 5.34 12.81 22.34
CA THR A 60 4.70 12.62 23.63
C THR A 60 4.79 11.14 24.01
N VAL A 61 5.94 10.74 24.55
CA VAL A 61 6.27 9.36 24.93
C VAL A 61 5.18 8.76 25.82
N ASP A 62 4.78 9.51 26.87
CA ASP A 62 3.78 9.04 27.82
C ASP A 62 2.42 8.82 27.18
N ALA A 63 1.99 9.72 26.28
CA ALA A 63 0.73 9.57 25.56
C ALA A 63 0.77 8.38 24.60
N ALA A 64 1.87 8.16 23.88
CA ALA A 64 2.04 7.02 22.99
C ALA A 64 1.96 5.69 23.76
N PHE A 65 2.67 5.60 24.90
CA PHE A 65 2.62 4.42 25.77
C PHE A 65 1.24 4.21 26.40
N ALA A 66 0.57 5.29 26.83
CA ALA A 66 -0.79 5.19 27.38
C ALA A 66 -1.77 4.60 26.35
N ARG A 67 -1.69 5.05 25.08
CA ARG A 67 -2.53 4.53 23.99
C ARG A 67 -2.22 3.07 23.67
N THR A 68 -0.94 2.68 23.64
CA THR A 68 -0.56 1.27 23.47
C THR A 68 -1.13 0.39 24.59
N ARG A 69 -1.07 0.84 25.86
CA ARG A 69 -1.70 0.12 26.97
C ARG A 69 -3.21 0.02 26.82
N GLN A 70 -3.87 1.08 26.34
CA GLN A 70 -5.31 1.08 26.09
C GLN A 70 -5.69 0.08 25.00
N LEU A 71 -4.98 0.07 23.87
CA LEU A 71 -5.21 -0.89 22.79
C LEU A 71 -5.00 -2.34 23.27
N ARG A 72 -3.91 -2.61 24.00
CA ARG A 72 -3.68 -3.94 24.59
C ARG A 72 -4.77 -4.39 25.54
N ARG A 73 -5.32 -3.49 26.36
CA ARG A 73 -6.46 -3.81 27.22
C ARG A 73 -7.68 -4.18 26.38
N LEU A 74 -7.99 -3.39 25.36
CA LEU A 74 -9.09 -3.67 24.44
C LEU A 74 -8.93 -5.04 23.76
N GLU A 75 -7.75 -5.39 23.29
CA GLU A 75 -7.47 -6.71 22.71
C GLU A 75 -7.60 -7.84 23.75
N GLY A 76 -7.17 -7.59 24.98
CA GLY A 76 -7.37 -8.52 26.10
C GLY A 76 -8.84 -8.74 26.43
N ASP A 77 -9.63 -7.67 26.51
CA ASP A 77 -11.07 -7.74 26.78
C ASP A 77 -11.82 -8.47 25.65
N LEU A 78 -11.35 -8.34 24.41
CA LEU A 78 -11.87 -9.05 23.24
C LEU A 78 -11.30 -10.47 23.07
N HIS A 79 -10.38 -10.90 23.93
CA HIS A 79 -9.69 -12.20 23.88
C HIS A 79 -8.92 -12.45 22.55
N VAL A 80 -8.41 -11.40 21.90
CA VAL A 80 -7.66 -11.48 20.64
C VAL A 80 -6.19 -11.09 20.77
N GLY A 81 -5.72 -10.75 21.98
CA GLY A 81 -4.34 -10.33 22.27
C GLY A 81 -3.35 -11.49 22.25
N VAL A 82 -2.94 -11.91 21.06
CA VAL A 82 -2.01 -13.05 20.85
C VAL A 82 -0.55 -12.64 20.65
N GLU A 83 -0.30 -11.34 20.52
CA GLU A 83 1.00 -10.78 20.09
C GLU A 83 2.13 -11.11 21.05
N HIS A 84 1.89 -11.06 22.35
CA HIS A 84 2.91 -11.37 23.36
C HIS A 84 3.37 -12.83 23.26
N THR A 85 2.42 -13.77 23.16
CA THR A 85 2.73 -15.19 23.00
C THR A 85 3.48 -15.46 21.71
N LEU A 86 3.02 -14.83 20.62
CA LEU A 86 3.65 -14.94 19.31
C LEU A 86 5.07 -14.37 19.32
N ASN A 87 5.27 -13.20 19.91
CA ASN A 87 6.57 -12.55 20.02
C ASN A 87 7.55 -13.41 20.87
N SER A 88 7.10 -13.92 22.03
CA SER A 88 7.93 -14.77 22.88
C SER A 88 8.37 -16.05 22.17
N TRP A 89 7.46 -16.69 21.44
CA TRP A 89 7.78 -17.87 20.65
C TRP A 89 8.74 -17.57 19.50
N TRP A 90 8.51 -16.44 18.79
CA TRP A 90 9.35 -16.03 17.66
C TRP A 90 10.77 -15.69 18.10
N ALA A 91 10.89 -14.94 19.17
CA ALA A 91 12.18 -14.49 19.72
C ALA A 91 13.01 -15.62 20.37
N GLY A 92 12.43 -16.78 20.58
CA GLY A 92 13.15 -17.99 21.06
C GLY A 92 14.12 -18.59 20.04
N ASP A 93 14.18 -18.08 18.80
CA ASP A 93 15.07 -18.56 17.75
C ASP A 93 15.70 -17.40 16.97
N HIS A 94 17.04 -17.39 16.89
CA HIS A 94 17.80 -16.32 16.25
C HIS A 94 17.49 -16.18 14.76
N LEU A 95 17.36 -17.31 14.03
CA LEU A 95 17.09 -17.28 12.59
C LEU A 95 15.71 -16.69 12.31
N ARG A 96 14.69 -17.05 13.11
CA ARG A 96 13.35 -16.47 13.01
C ARG A 96 13.39 -14.94 13.20
N MET A 97 14.12 -14.46 14.23
CA MET A 97 14.28 -13.03 14.45
C MET A 97 14.92 -12.32 13.25
N VAL A 98 16.02 -12.89 12.70
CA VAL A 98 16.69 -12.33 11.51
C VAL A 98 15.74 -12.25 10.32
N LEU A 99 15.08 -13.38 10.00
CA LEU A 99 14.18 -13.44 8.85
C LEU A 99 12.95 -12.52 9.02
N GLY A 100 12.41 -12.46 10.24
CA GLY A 100 11.28 -11.57 10.55
C GLY A 100 11.65 -10.10 10.40
N ASN A 101 12.81 -9.69 10.92
CA ASN A 101 13.27 -8.31 10.80
C ASN A 101 13.63 -7.94 9.35
N LEU A 102 14.28 -8.83 8.60
CA LEU A 102 14.54 -8.62 7.17
C LEU A 102 13.25 -8.46 6.35
N TYR A 103 12.25 -9.29 6.66
CA TYR A 103 10.93 -9.14 6.04
C TYR A 103 10.28 -7.82 6.43
N TYR A 104 10.30 -7.49 7.73
CA TYR A 104 9.74 -6.25 8.24
C TYR A 104 10.38 -5.03 7.59
N ASP A 105 11.71 -4.97 7.54
CA ASP A 105 12.47 -3.85 7.00
C ASP A 105 12.35 -3.72 5.46
N GLY A 106 12.20 -4.83 4.74
CA GLY A 106 12.30 -4.84 3.27
C GLY A 106 10.97 -5.00 2.52
N ALA A 107 10.10 -5.90 2.97
CA ALA A 107 8.94 -6.31 2.18
C ALA A 107 7.94 -5.17 1.94
N HIS A 108 7.79 -4.28 2.92
CA HIS A 108 6.84 -3.16 2.83
C HIS A 108 7.23 -2.09 1.79
N PHE A 109 8.50 -1.97 1.41
CA PHE A 109 8.94 -1.11 0.30
C PHE A 109 9.02 -1.90 -1.01
N LEU A 110 9.54 -3.12 -0.94
CA LEU A 110 9.80 -3.92 -2.14
C LEU A 110 8.50 -4.33 -2.83
N ALA A 111 7.51 -4.82 -2.09
CA ALA A 111 6.28 -5.31 -2.69
C ALA A 111 5.46 -4.19 -3.38
N PRO A 112 5.18 -3.02 -2.74
CA PRO A 112 4.52 -1.92 -3.42
C PRO A 112 5.34 -1.37 -4.61
N GLY A 113 6.67 -1.27 -4.47
CA GLY A 113 7.55 -0.82 -5.53
C GLY A 113 7.47 -1.71 -6.77
N LEU A 114 7.57 -3.03 -6.59
CA LEU A 114 7.45 -4.00 -7.67
C LEU A 114 6.05 -3.97 -8.32
N VAL A 115 4.98 -3.87 -7.52
CA VAL A 115 3.62 -3.77 -8.02
C VAL A 115 3.41 -2.47 -8.81
N LEU A 116 3.94 -1.33 -8.34
CA LEU A 116 3.87 -0.06 -9.08
C LEU A 116 4.57 -0.16 -10.44
N VAL A 117 5.79 -0.72 -10.48
CA VAL A 117 6.54 -0.92 -11.71
C VAL A 117 5.79 -1.87 -12.66
N TRP A 118 5.29 -2.99 -12.14
CA TRP A 118 4.51 -3.94 -12.92
C TRP A 118 3.23 -3.32 -13.51
N LEU A 119 2.47 -2.57 -12.72
CA LEU A 119 1.28 -1.85 -13.17
C LEU A 119 1.65 -0.81 -14.25
N ALA A 120 2.70 -0.04 -14.05
CA ALA A 120 3.14 0.98 -15.01
C ALA A 120 3.55 0.38 -16.37
N LEU A 121 4.14 -0.81 -16.36
CA LEU A 121 4.62 -1.48 -17.56
C LEU A 121 3.54 -2.30 -18.27
N ARG A 122 2.67 -2.97 -17.52
CA ARG A 122 1.74 -3.98 -18.06
C ARG A 122 0.26 -3.60 -17.95
N HIS A 123 -0.10 -2.70 -17.03
CA HIS A 123 -1.51 -2.37 -16.71
C HIS A 123 -1.69 -0.85 -16.53
N ARG A 124 -1.30 -0.08 -17.55
CA ARG A 124 -1.22 1.39 -17.52
C ARG A 124 -2.54 2.08 -17.14
N GLU A 125 -3.67 1.51 -17.51
CA GLU A 125 -5.01 2.05 -17.17
C GLU A 125 -5.28 1.95 -15.66
N ALA A 126 -4.87 0.82 -15.05
CA ALA A 126 -5.02 0.57 -13.62
C ALA A 126 -3.98 1.32 -12.77
N TYR A 127 -2.84 1.69 -13.35
CA TYR A 127 -1.72 2.29 -12.63
C TYR A 127 -2.12 3.56 -11.86
N ARG A 128 -2.68 4.58 -12.56
CA ARG A 128 -3.00 5.87 -11.94
C ARG A 128 -4.01 5.77 -10.80
N PRO A 129 -5.18 5.08 -10.96
CA PRO A 129 -6.11 4.94 -9.86
C PRO A 129 -5.51 4.20 -8.67
N LEU A 130 -4.82 3.08 -8.90
CA LEU A 130 -4.24 2.27 -7.83
C LEU A 130 -3.08 2.98 -7.11
N ARG A 131 -2.21 3.66 -7.85
CA ARG A 131 -1.20 4.54 -7.24
C ARG A 131 -1.85 5.64 -6.37
N SER A 132 -2.94 6.26 -6.85
CA SER A 132 -3.64 7.28 -6.06
C SER A 132 -4.20 6.70 -4.75
N VAL A 133 -4.68 5.46 -4.75
CA VAL A 133 -5.09 4.76 -3.53
C VAL A 133 -3.91 4.62 -2.57
N LEU A 134 -2.74 4.17 -3.03
CA LEU A 134 -1.55 4.05 -2.20
C LEU A 134 -1.16 5.38 -1.56
N LEU A 135 -1.12 6.45 -2.36
CA LEU A 135 -0.77 7.80 -1.86
C LEU A 135 -1.78 8.31 -0.83
N VAL A 136 -3.07 8.19 -1.11
CA VAL A 136 -4.13 8.64 -0.17
C VAL A 136 -4.10 7.82 1.11
N THR A 137 -3.92 6.49 1.02
CA THR A 137 -3.77 5.61 2.19
C THR A 137 -2.57 6.03 3.05
N SER A 138 -1.43 6.31 2.41
CA SER A 138 -0.22 6.77 3.11
C SER A 138 -0.43 8.11 3.79
N LEU A 139 -1.11 9.07 3.12
CA LEU A 139 -1.44 10.37 3.73
C LEU A 139 -2.38 10.23 4.92
N ILE A 140 -3.36 9.33 4.86
CA ILE A 140 -4.24 9.02 6.01
C ILE A 140 -3.40 8.48 7.16
N GLY A 141 -2.49 7.53 6.90
CA GLY A 141 -1.59 6.99 7.92
C GLY A 141 -0.72 8.07 8.57
N LEU A 142 -0.11 8.93 7.77
CA LEU A 142 0.70 10.06 8.26
C LEU A 142 -0.11 11.02 9.14
N ALA A 143 -1.34 11.35 8.73
CA ALA A 143 -2.23 12.20 9.52
C ALA A 143 -2.54 11.57 10.89
N VAL A 144 -2.79 10.26 10.92
CA VAL A 144 -3.04 9.53 12.18
C VAL A 144 -1.78 9.48 13.04
N PHE A 145 -0.60 9.20 12.48
CA PHE A 145 0.66 9.22 13.23
C PHE A 145 0.89 10.56 13.93
N TRP A 146 0.54 11.66 13.26
CA TRP A 146 0.63 12.99 13.83
C TRP A 146 -0.38 13.25 14.95
N LEU A 147 -1.63 12.88 14.73
CA LEU A 147 -2.75 13.17 15.64
C LEU A 147 -2.85 12.18 16.80
N TYR A 148 -2.46 10.93 16.56
CA TYR A 148 -2.64 9.82 17.49
C TYR A 148 -1.40 8.92 17.53
N PRO A 149 -0.25 9.39 18.02
CA PRO A 149 0.95 8.58 18.13
C PRO A 149 0.73 7.38 19.05
N VAL A 150 1.13 6.19 18.58
CA VAL A 150 1.07 4.92 19.30
C VAL A 150 2.45 4.27 19.26
N ALA A 151 2.94 3.81 20.39
CA ALA A 151 4.24 3.16 20.48
C ALA A 151 4.14 1.67 20.09
N PRO A 152 5.17 1.11 19.42
CA PRO A 152 5.30 -0.34 19.26
C PRO A 152 5.30 -1.06 20.61
N PRO A 153 4.64 -2.22 20.75
CA PRO A 153 4.56 -2.95 22.01
C PRO A 153 5.94 -3.35 22.55
N ARG A 154 6.94 -3.59 21.69
CA ARG A 154 8.34 -3.89 22.08
C ARG A 154 9.01 -2.75 22.87
N LEU A 155 8.57 -1.50 22.68
CA LEU A 155 9.11 -0.34 23.40
C LEU A 155 8.36 -0.05 24.70
N LEU A 156 7.24 -0.75 24.98
CA LEU A 156 6.41 -0.49 26.14
C LEU A 156 7.04 -1.09 27.41
N PRO A 157 7.46 -0.25 28.40
CA PRO A 157 8.12 -0.74 29.61
C PRO A 157 7.19 -1.69 30.40
N GLY A 158 7.74 -2.81 30.86
CA GLY A 158 7.03 -3.79 31.68
C GLY A 158 5.98 -4.62 30.92
N ALA A 159 5.91 -4.52 29.60
CA ALA A 159 4.95 -5.27 28.78
C ALA A 159 5.39 -6.71 28.46
N GLY A 160 6.64 -7.06 28.73
CA GLY A 160 7.18 -8.40 28.53
C GLY A 160 7.50 -8.77 27.07
N PHE A 161 7.38 -7.82 26.12
CA PHE A 161 7.79 -8.06 24.74
C PHE A 161 9.30 -8.06 24.60
N ILE A 162 9.81 -8.93 23.73
CA ILE A 162 11.21 -8.99 23.34
C ILE A 162 11.39 -8.07 22.12
N ASP A 163 12.30 -7.11 22.24
CA ASP A 163 12.68 -6.23 21.14
C ASP A 163 13.60 -7.00 20.16
N THR A 164 13.01 -7.65 19.15
CA THR A 164 13.75 -8.40 18.15
C THR A 164 14.63 -7.49 17.29
N VAL A 165 14.22 -6.23 17.10
CA VAL A 165 14.96 -5.22 16.32
C VAL A 165 16.25 -4.82 17.01
N ALA A 166 16.21 -4.61 18.35
CA ALA A 166 17.39 -4.33 19.13
C ALA A 166 18.29 -5.58 19.31
N THR A 167 17.69 -6.78 19.39
CA THR A 167 18.39 -8.04 19.61
C THR A 167 19.18 -8.47 18.37
N VAL A 168 18.56 -8.35 17.19
CA VAL A 168 19.18 -8.73 15.91
C VAL A 168 19.28 -7.49 15.03
N LYS A 169 20.47 -6.95 14.92
CA LYS A 169 20.77 -5.76 14.11
C LYS A 169 20.67 -6.11 12.62
N THR A 170 19.49 -5.95 12.03
CA THR A 170 19.26 -5.95 10.59
C THR A 170 19.39 -4.54 10.01
N PHE A 171 19.06 -4.32 8.75
CA PHE A 171 19.25 -3.03 8.06
C PHE A 171 18.54 -1.85 8.76
N GLY A 172 17.44 -2.09 9.49
CA GLY A 172 16.68 -1.07 10.23
C GLY A 172 17.00 -0.99 11.72
N GLY A 173 17.67 -1.99 12.28
CA GLY A 173 17.82 -2.22 13.71
C GLY A 173 19.21 -1.88 14.24
N GLY A 174 19.54 -0.67 14.36
CA GLY A 174 20.81 -0.35 15.02
C GLY A 174 21.11 1.12 15.08
N GLY A 175 20.44 1.83 15.94
CA GLY A 175 20.86 3.12 16.47
C GLY A 175 21.46 4.08 15.43
N SER A 176 20.79 5.15 15.17
CA SER A 176 21.30 6.42 14.68
C SER A 176 21.79 6.59 13.22
N HIS A 177 22.00 5.56 12.40
CA HIS A 177 22.61 5.77 11.07
C HIS A 177 22.06 4.93 9.90
N GLY A 178 20.92 4.22 10.04
CA GLY A 178 20.27 3.53 8.91
C GLY A 178 19.29 4.44 8.14
N LEU A 179 18.82 3.99 6.98
CA LEU A 179 17.74 4.66 6.21
C LEU A 179 16.46 4.89 7.05
N THR A 180 16.35 4.20 8.17
CA THR A 180 15.24 4.20 9.13
C THR A 180 15.44 5.12 10.33
N SER A 181 16.59 5.79 10.47
CA SER A 181 16.82 6.79 11.54
C SER A 181 15.87 7.99 11.49
N ALA A 182 15.18 8.17 10.38
CA ALA A 182 14.12 9.15 10.19
C ALA A 182 12.71 8.63 10.56
N GLU A 183 12.59 7.38 11.02
CA GLU A 183 11.28 6.84 11.39
C GLU A 183 10.84 7.35 12.77
N ASN A 184 9.61 7.85 12.83
CA ASN A 184 8.98 8.18 14.10
C ASN A 184 8.75 6.89 14.90
N PRO A 185 9.40 6.69 16.06
CA PRO A 185 9.26 5.46 16.85
C PRO A 185 7.83 5.24 17.39
N PHE A 186 6.97 6.25 17.31
CA PHE A 186 5.58 6.22 17.78
C PHE A 186 4.55 6.17 16.65
N ALA A 187 4.92 5.66 15.49
CA ALA A 187 4.08 5.51 14.32
C ALA A 187 3.56 4.06 14.16
N ALA A 188 3.12 3.41 15.26
CA ALA A 188 2.63 2.05 15.16
C ALA A 188 1.22 1.97 14.56
N MET A 189 0.30 2.89 14.88
CA MET A 189 -1.07 2.85 14.39
C MET A 189 -1.41 4.05 13.49
N PRO A 190 -1.99 3.82 12.30
CA PRO A 190 -2.32 2.54 11.65
C PRO A 190 -1.08 1.87 11.03
N SER A 191 -1.02 0.54 11.01
CA SER A 191 0.12 -0.15 10.38
C SER A 191 0.14 0.07 8.87
N LEU A 192 1.08 0.89 8.40
CA LEU A 192 1.31 1.06 6.95
C LEU A 192 1.92 -0.19 6.31
N HIS A 193 2.60 -1.04 7.06
CA HIS A 193 3.06 -2.35 6.58
C HIS A 193 1.90 -3.19 6.08
N VAL A 194 0.83 -3.30 6.89
CA VAL A 194 -0.37 -4.04 6.51
C VAL A 194 -1.15 -3.33 5.41
N ALA A 195 -1.29 -2.01 5.49
CA ALA A 195 -2.00 -1.24 4.47
C ALA A 195 -1.35 -1.39 3.09
N TRP A 196 -0.03 -1.31 3.00
CA TRP A 196 0.70 -1.44 1.73
C TRP A 196 0.76 -2.88 1.23
N ALA A 197 0.90 -3.88 2.12
CA ALA A 197 0.81 -5.28 1.75
C ALA A 197 -0.58 -5.64 1.20
N ALA A 198 -1.65 -5.17 1.87
CA ALA A 198 -3.03 -5.36 1.41
C ALA A 198 -3.32 -4.61 0.11
N TRP A 199 -2.77 -3.38 -0.07
CA TRP A 199 -2.84 -2.66 -1.32
C TRP A 199 -2.16 -3.42 -2.46
N ALA A 200 -0.97 -3.98 -2.23
CA ALA A 200 -0.26 -4.76 -3.24
C ALA A 200 -1.06 -6.01 -3.65
N ALA A 201 -1.61 -6.73 -2.67
CA ALA A 201 -2.48 -7.87 -2.92
C ALA A 201 -3.75 -7.48 -3.69
N LEU A 202 -4.40 -6.37 -3.30
CA LEU A 202 -5.57 -5.81 -3.98
C LEU A 202 -5.27 -5.49 -5.44
N CYS A 203 -4.15 -4.83 -5.74
CA CYS A 203 -3.73 -4.51 -7.10
C CYS A 203 -3.61 -5.75 -7.96
N VAL A 204 -2.91 -6.77 -7.46
CA VAL A 204 -2.75 -8.03 -8.19
C VAL A 204 -4.08 -8.75 -8.35
N ALA A 205 -4.90 -8.82 -7.30
CA ALA A 205 -6.22 -9.47 -7.35
C ALA A 205 -7.17 -8.83 -8.35
N LEU A 206 -7.16 -7.50 -8.50
CA LEU A 206 -8.01 -6.77 -9.45
C LEU A 206 -7.61 -7.03 -10.91
N VAL A 207 -6.32 -7.22 -11.18
CA VAL A 207 -5.80 -7.34 -12.55
C VAL A 207 -5.58 -8.79 -12.98
N ALA A 208 -5.39 -9.71 -12.03
CA ALA A 208 -5.15 -11.11 -12.32
C ALA A 208 -6.35 -11.78 -13.01
N ARG A 209 -6.07 -12.53 -14.07
CA ARG A 209 -7.09 -13.30 -14.80
C ARG A 209 -7.40 -14.66 -14.15
N ARG A 210 -6.42 -15.24 -13.43
CA ARG A 210 -6.54 -16.57 -12.81
C ARG A 210 -7.03 -16.44 -11.37
N THR A 211 -8.11 -17.14 -11.04
CA THR A 211 -8.74 -17.11 -9.70
C THR A 211 -7.77 -17.51 -8.58
N TRP A 212 -6.95 -18.53 -8.80
CA TRP A 212 -5.98 -18.95 -7.76
C TRP A 212 -4.98 -17.83 -7.40
N ILE A 213 -4.53 -17.00 -8.38
CA ILE A 213 -3.65 -15.86 -8.11
C ILE A 213 -4.39 -14.85 -7.22
N ARG A 214 -5.66 -14.56 -7.53
CA ARG A 214 -6.50 -13.62 -6.76
C ARG A 214 -6.67 -14.04 -5.29
N ILE A 215 -6.55 -15.34 -5.01
CA ILE A 215 -6.64 -15.89 -3.66
C ILE A 215 -5.27 -15.89 -2.99
N VAL A 216 -4.24 -16.42 -3.64
CA VAL A 216 -2.90 -16.63 -3.07
C VAL A 216 -2.22 -15.30 -2.71
N VAL A 217 -2.47 -14.22 -3.45
CA VAL A 217 -1.86 -12.91 -3.15
C VAL A 217 -2.19 -12.39 -1.75
N TRP A 218 -3.30 -12.83 -1.14
CA TRP A 218 -3.69 -12.44 0.22
C TRP A 218 -2.83 -13.10 1.31
N LEU A 219 -2.04 -14.12 0.97
CA LEU A 219 -1.04 -14.67 1.90
C LEU A 219 0.03 -13.63 2.27
N HIS A 220 0.31 -12.66 1.37
CA HIS A 220 1.27 -11.59 1.68
C HIS A 220 0.81 -10.68 2.83
N PRO A 221 -0.36 -10.02 2.80
CA PRO A 221 -0.81 -9.22 3.95
C PRO A 221 -1.07 -10.07 5.21
N ILE A 222 -1.53 -11.32 5.10
CA ILE A 222 -1.68 -12.23 6.24
C ILE A 222 -0.31 -12.51 6.87
N GLY A 223 0.70 -12.86 6.08
CA GLY A 223 2.07 -13.04 6.54
C GLY A 223 2.66 -11.76 7.14
N THR A 224 2.32 -10.59 6.57
CA THR A 224 2.73 -9.29 7.12
C THR A 224 2.15 -9.07 8.51
N VAL A 225 0.84 -9.32 8.72
CA VAL A 225 0.19 -9.23 10.04
C VAL A 225 0.90 -10.14 11.05
N PHE A 226 1.18 -11.39 10.66
CA PHE A 226 1.91 -12.32 11.49
C PHE A 226 3.30 -11.78 11.89
N ILE A 227 4.10 -11.33 10.93
CA ILE A 227 5.47 -10.86 11.17
C ILE A 227 5.52 -9.60 12.03
N ILE A 228 4.64 -8.62 11.80
CA ILE A 228 4.65 -7.37 12.58
C ILE A 228 4.29 -7.61 14.06
N MET A 229 3.45 -8.60 14.35
CA MET A 229 3.14 -9.03 15.71
C MET A 229 4.28 -9.87 16.31
N ALA A 230 4.80 -10.83 15.54
CA ALA A 230 5.90 -11.72 15.97
C ALA A 230 7.18 -10.95 16.32
N THR A 231 7.47 -9.86 15.60
CA THR A 231 8.62 -8.99 15.86
C THR A 231 8.36 -7.96 16.96
N GLY A 232 7.15 -7.91 17.53
CA GLY A 232 6.79 -6.95 18.58
C GLY A 232 6.66 -5.51 18.10
N ASN A 233 6.55 -5.28 16.78
CA ASN A 233 6.43 -3.94 16.21
C ASN A 233 4.99 -3.40 16.27
N HIS A 234 3.98 -4.27 16.22
CA HIS A 234 2.58 -3.86 16.16
C HIS A 234 1.67 -4.76 16.99
N LEU A 235 0.54 -4.21 17.41
CA LEU A 235 -0.63 -4.90 17.91
C LEU A 235 -1.54 -5.32 16.73
N LEU A 236 -2.48 -6.22 16.96
CA LEU A 236 -3.51 -6.58 15.99
C LEU A 236 -4.39 -5.37 15.63
N ALA A 237 -4.68 -4.52 16.61
CA ALA A 237 -5.42 -3.26 16.42
C ALA A 237 -4.73 -2.34 15.39
N ASP A 238 -3.38 -2.29 15.37
CA ASP A 238 -2.65 -1.50 14.37
C ASP A 238 -2.85 -2.05 12.96
N ALA A 239 -2.91 -3.39 12.82
CA ALA A 239 -3.18 -4.05 11.56
C ALA A 239 -4.61 -3.77 11.05
N VAL A 240 -5.60 -3.81 11.94
CA VAL A 240 -6.99 -3.43 11.65
C VAL A 240 -7.06 -1.96 11.22
N GLY A 241 -6.34 -1.08 11.94
CA GLY A 241 -6.20 0.33 11.57
C GLY A 241 -5.61 0.52 10.17
N GLY A 242 -4.59 -0.28 9.81
CA GLY A 242 -3.99 -0.28 8.47
C GLY A 242 -4.97 -0.70 7.37
N ALA A 243 -5.73 -1.75 7.60
CA ALA A 243 -6.78 -2.21 6.69
C ALA A 243 -7.90 -1.14 6.53
N ALA A 244 -8.30 -0.49 7.64
CA ALA A 244 -9.27 0.60 7.61
C ALA A 244 -8.76 1.82 6.83
N ALA A 245 -7.48 2.21 7.01
CA ALA A 245 -6.86 3.29 6.25
C ALA A 245 -6.85 3.00 4.74
N LEU A 246 -6.57 1.76 4.34
CA LEU A 246 -6.67 1.33 2.94
C LEU A 246 -8.12 1.44 2.44
N GLY A 247 -9.08 0.93 3.19
CA GLY A 247 -10.51 1.01 2.83
C GLY A 247 -10.97 2.45 2.60
N LEU A 248 -10.59 3.36 3.50
CA LEU A 248 -10.85 4.80 3.36
C LEU A 248 -10.16 5.38 2.13
N GLY A 249 -8.89 5.02 1.88
CA GLY A 249 -8.14 5.45 0.71
C GLY A 249 -8.82 5.03 -0.61
N VAL A 250 -9.28 3.78 -0.69
CA VAL A 250 -10.06 3.26 -1.83
C VAL A 250 -11.35 4.06 -1.99
N GLY A 251 -12.13 4.23 -0.91
CA GLY A 251 -13.40 4.95 -0.93
C GLY A 251 -13.25 6.39 -1.43
N LEU A 252 -12.28 7.14 -0.89
CA LEU A 252 -11.99 8.51 -1.30
C LEU A 252 -11.62 8.62 -2.78
N VAL A 253 -10.73 7.75 -3.26
CA VAL A 253 -10.32 7.77 -4.67
C VAL A 253 -11.49 7.44 -5.60
N VAL A 254 -12.36 6.49 -5.23
CA VAL A 254 -13.56 6.14 -6.00
C VAL A 254 -14.52 7.34 -6.08
N VAL A 255 -14.81 7.99 -4.95
CA VAL A 255 -15.71 9.15 -4.90
C VAL A 255 -15.17 10.31 -5.73
N LEU A 256 -13.89 10.66 -5.56
CA LEU A 256 -13.25 11.75 -6.32
C LEU A 256 -13.23 11.50 -7.83
N ARG A 257 -13.14 10.25 -8.26
CA ARG A 257 -13.19 9.91 -9.69
C ARG A 257 -14.59 9.96 -10.26
N ARG A 258 -15.60 9.51 -9.51
CA ARG A 258 -17.02 9.61 -9.93
C ARG A 258 -17.45 11.06 -10.11
N GLY A 259 -17.05 11.95 -9.19
CA GLY A 259 -17.37 13.38 -9.30
C GLY A 259 -16.74 14.08 -10.52
N ARG A 260 -15.66 13.55 -11.07
CA ARG A 260 -15.03 14.09 -12.30
C ARG A 260 -15.73 13.65 -13.60
N HIS A 261 -16.52 12.58 -13.56
CA HIS A 261 -17.25 12.06 -14.72
C HIS A 261 -18.67 12.61 -14.84
N HIS A 262 -19.14 13.49 -13.91
CA HIS A 262 -20.40 14.19 -13.98
C HIS A 262 -20.18 15.72 -14.09
N PRO A 263 -19.81 16.27 -15.27
CA PRO A 263 -19.67 17.73 -15.47
C PRO A 263 -21.02 18.46 -15.60
N GLY A 264 -22.17 17.77 -15.47
CA GLY A 264 -23.47 18.28 -15.89
C GLY A 264 -24.36 18.93 -14.82
N LEU A 265 -23.91 19.18 -13.58
CA LEU A 265 -24.78 19.78 -12.53
C LEU A 265 -24.26 21.13 -11.99
N ARG A 266 -23.53 21.90 -12.81
CA ARG A 266 -23.18 23.29 -12.48
C ARG A 266 -23.66 24.21 -13.59
N SER A 267 -24.97 24.34 -13.77
CA SER A 267 -25.63 25.51 -14.39
C SER A 267 -27.14 25.36 -14.17
N GLY A 268 -27.66 25.97 -13.16
CA GLY A 268 -29.05 26.21 -12.86
C GLY A 268 -29.10 27.32 -11.83
#